data_cc5d12a333050b178f651695882844d8
#
_entry.id   cc5d12a333050b178f651695882844d8
#
_cell.length_a   1.000
_cell.length_b   1.000
_cell.length_c   1.000
_cell.angle_alpha   90.00
_cell.angle_beta   90.00
_cell.angle_gamma   90.00
#
_symmetry.space_group_name_H-M   'P 1'
#
loop_
_entity.id
_entity.type
_entity.pdbx_description
1 polymer ?
#
loop_
_entity_poly.entity_id
_entity_poly.type
_entity_poly.pdbx_seq_one_letter_code
_entity_poly.pdbx_strand_id
1 'polypeptide(L)'
;MAGTGAHDVDVACTPVDAGHVVLVTIGSAGDLFPFLKLGLALHAAGRRVSFLGPEQHGPYVREAGLPFHGLPADEAVLDHPDLWHPTRGFGVVWAATRPAMALVPAFMAALPQDEPCTMVVHPLALPEADLCRAARPGLRIAAIFLAPSNIPTVYDPLLLGPYRVPRWVPHGARRWLWRTAVKYLVDPIAMPDVNAKRRAAGLAPAGSLMDHIFAIPDWSIGLFPEWFAPTQPDWPQPMLRTGFPLYDPNPHAELSAELRHFLGQGGRTLVFTPGTGNRQARAYFAHAAEAARLLGERAVFLTPHRDQLPAELPRHVLWQEYVPLRALLPHVAVLVHHGGIGTTAEALHAGTPQLVVPLAHDQFDNGARVAALGVGRSLPATRLTQGRLLRCLEALLDDEGLPARCRAVAAYFERDTGIETIVGWTAPPVA
;
A
#
# COMPACT_ATOMS: atom_id res chain seq x y z
N MET A 1 -36.35 22.43 11.49
CA MET A 1 -36.81 21.05 11.35
C MET A 1 -36.79 20.71 9.86
N ALA A 2 -35.83 19.97 9.42
CA ALA A 2 -35.84 19.24 8.16
C ALA A 2 -34.86 18.08 8.33
N GLY A 3 -35.41 16.89 8.49
CA GLY A 3 -34.65 15.66 8.67
C GLY A 3 -34.03 15.21 7.35
N THR A 4 -32.74 15.01 7.34
CA THR A 4 -32.03 14.34 6.29
C THR A 4 -32.12 12.83 6.54
N GLY A 5 -32.96 12.17 5.76
CA GLY A 5 -33.08 10.71 5.77
C GLY A 5 -31.78 10.07 5.27
N ALA A 6 -31.14 9.30 6.14
CA ALA A 6 -30.17 8.31 5.75
C ALA A 6 -30.91 7.22 4.94
N HIS A 7 -30.55 7.04 3.68
CA HIS A 7 -30.96 5.87 2.92
C HIS A 7 -30.14 4.68 3.40
N ASP A 8 -30.68 3.96 4.38
CA ASP A 8 -30.31 2.59 4.66
C ASP A 8 -30.70 1.74 3.43
N VAL A 9 -29.73 1.35 2.64
CA VAL A 9 -29.92 0.32 1.63
C VAL A 9 -29.78 -1.03 2.33
N ASP A 10 -30.90 -1.53 2.79
CA ASP A 10 -31.03 -2.89 3.36
C ASP A 10 -30.89 -3.88 2.18
N VAL A 11 -29.68 -4.36 1.92
CA VAL A 11 -29.41 -5.39 0.91
C VAL A 11 -29.57 -6.74 1.59
N ALA A 12 -30.76 -7.32 1.47
CA ALA A 12 -31.01 -8.70 1.83
C ALA A 12 -30.05 -9.63 1.09
N CYS A 13 -29.14 -10.24 1.84
CA CYS A 13 -28.15 -11.20 1.35
C CYS A 13 -28.84 -12.53 1.00
N THR A 14 -29.24 -12.73 -0.25
CA THR A 14 -29.56 -14.04 -0.79
C THR A 14 -28.26 -14.82 -1.04
N PRO A 15 -28.19 -16.14 -0.77
CA PRO A 15 -27.01 -16.95 -1.05
C PRO A 15 -26.80 -16.99 -2.56
N VAL A 16 -25.78 -16.28 -3.01
CA VAL A 16 -25.43 -16.16 -4.41
C VAL A 16 -24.44 -17.25 -4.78
N ASP A 17 -24.70 -17.84 -5.95
CA ASP A 17 -23.88 -18.85 -6.63
C ASP A 17 -22.38 -18.56 -6.45
N ALA A 18 -21.63 -19.56 -6.00
CA ALA A 18 -20.25 -19.43 -5.53
C ALA A 18 -19.27 -19.18 -6.70
N GLY A 19 -19.34 -18.02 -7.32
CA GLY A 19 -18.46 -17.63 -8.42
C GLY A 19 -16.96 -17.66 -8.05
N HIS A 20 -16.11 -17.82 -9.05
CA HIS A 20 -14.65 -17.83 -8.87
C HIS A 20 -14.10 -16.40 -8.79
N VAL A 21 -13.34 -16.10 -7.74
CA VAL A 21 -12.63 -14.82 -7.59
C VAL A 21 -11.14 -15.05 -7.80
N VAL A 22 -10.57 -14.32 -8.76
CA VAL A 22 -9.13 -14.36 -9.07
C VAL A 22 -8.50 -13.07 -8.58
N LEU A 23 -7.64 -13.17 -7.57
CA LEU A 23 -6.90 -12.05 -6.99
C LEU A 23 -5.54 -11.94 -7.69
N VAL A 24 -5.25 -10.77 -8.27
CA VAL A 24 -3.96 -10.53 -8.94
C VAL A 24 -3.22 -9.42 -8.21
N THR A 25 -2.14 -9.78 -7.55
CA THR A 25 -1.29 -8.85 -6.79
C THR A 25 0.10 -8.74 -7.40
N ILE A 26 0.79 -7.67 -7.05
CA ILE A 26 2.17 -7.37 -7.44
C ILE A 26 2.92 -6.81 -6.24
N GLY A 27 4.20 -6.55 -6.39
CA GLY A 27 4.99 -5.80 -5.41
C GLY A 27 5.49 -6.66 -4.24
N SER A 28 5.53 -6.06 -3.06
CA SER A 28 6.07 -6.64 -1.83
C SER A 28 5.00 -7.31 -0.96
N ALA A 29 5.41 -7.87 0.18
CA ALA A 29 4.47 -8.38 1.19
C ALA A 29 3.48 -7.31 1.69
N GLY A 30 3.88 -6.04 1.69
CA GLY A 30 2.98 -4.93 2.04
C GLY A 30 1.81 -4.76 1.06
N ASP A 31 2.02 -5.12 -0.20
CA ASP A 31 0.97 -5.12 -1.23
C ASP A 31 0.12 -6.40 -1.14
N LEU A 32 0.73 -7.53 -0.77
CA LEU A 32 0.05 -8.82 -0.64
C LEU A 32 -0.96 -8.85 0.52
N PHE A 33 -0.56 -8.41 1.71
CA PHE A 33 -1.34 -8.64 2.94
C PHE A 33 -2.77 -8.10 2.89
N PRO A 34 -3.04 -6.90 2.33
CA PRO A 34 -4.40 -6.43 2.10
C PRO A 34 -5.23 -7.35 1.20
N PHE A 35 -4.63 -7.86 0.11
CA PHE A 35 -5.28 -8.83 -0.76
C PHE A 35 -5.51 -10.17 -0.07
N LEU A 36 -4.58 -10.62 0.77
CA LEU A 36 -4.71 -11.86 1.51
C LEU A 36 -5.85 -11.79 2.53
N LYS A 37 -5.99 -10.66 3.23
CA LYS A 37 -7.12 -10.42 4.14
C LYS A 37 -8.46 -10.49 3.38
N LEU A 38 -8.54 -9.87 2.19
CA LEU A 38 -9.73 -9.95 1.34
C LEU A 38 -9.97 -11.37 0.85
N GLY A 39 -8.94 -12.07 0.39
CA GLY A 39 -9.06 -13.46 -0.09
C GLY A 39 -9.58 -14.41 0.99
N LEU A 40 -9.13 -14.25 2.23
CA LEU A 40 -9.64 -15.01 3.38
C LEU A 40 -11.11 -14.71 3.67
N ALA A 41 -11.52 -13.45 3.63
CA ALA A 41 -12.91 -13.06 3.83
C ALA A 41 -13.81 -13.62 2.72
N LEU A 42 -13.36 -13.57 1.46
CA LEU A 42 -14.06 -14.17 0.32
C LEU A 42 -14.18 -15.70 0.46
N HIS A 43 -13.09 -16.35 0.85
CA HIS A 43 -13.09 -17.80 1.07
C HIS A 43 -14.02 -18.21 2.22
N ALA A 44 -14.00 -17.47 3.33
CA ALA A 44 -14.92 -17.67 4.46
C ALA A 44 -16.39 -17.48 4.07
N ALA A 45 -16.67 -16.62 3.08
CA ALA A 45 -18.00 -16.42 2.49
C ALA A 45 -18.36 -17.48 1.43
N GLY A 46 -17.59 -18.57 1.31
CA GLY A 46 -17.86 -19.69 0.40
C GLY A 46 -17.46 -19.44 -1.06
N ARG A 47 -16.67 -18.39 -1.35
CA ARG A 47 -16.18 -18.15 -2.71
C ARG A 47 -14.98 -19.04 -3.02
N ARG A 48 -14.90 -19.52 -4.26
CA ARG A 48 -13.66 -20.12 -4.78
C ARG A 48 -12.66 -18.99 -5.08
N VAL A 49 -11.52 -19.01 -4.40
CA VAL A 49 -10.49 -17.97 -4.53
C VAL A 49 -9.23 -18.56 -5.14
N SER A 50 -8.60 -17.86 -6.07
CA SER A 50 -7.26 -18.13 -6.57
C SER A 50 -6.41 -16.88 -6.51
N PHE A 51 -5.15 -17.03 -6.06
CA PHE A 51 -4.18 -15.96 -6.05
C PHE A 51 -3.18 -16.10 -7.19
N LEU A 52 -2.91 -15.00 -7.89
CA LEU A 52 -1.78 -14.81 -8.79
C LEU A 52 -0.92 -13.68 -8.24
N GLY A 53 0.36 -13.92 -8.14
CA GLY A 53 1.30 -12.92 -7.66
C GLY A 53 2.75 -13.38 -7.71
N PRO A 54 3.71 -12.49 -7.39
CA PRO A 54 5.14 -12.84 -7.34
C PRO A 54 5.37 -14.10 -6.52
N GLU A 55 6.28 -14.99 -6.98
CA GLU A 55 6.53 -16.30 -6.36
C GLU A 55 6.84 -16.21 -4.85
N GLN A 56 7.51 -15.14 -4.42
CA GLN A 56 7.80 -14.88 -3.00
C GLN A 56 6.55 -14.68 -2.12
N HIS A 57 5.38 -14.46 -2.69
CA HIS A 57 4.11 -14.39 -1.97
C HIS A 57 3.55 -15.78 -1.59
N GLY A 58 4.02 -16.83 -2.31
CA GLY A 58 3.51 -18.20 -2.18
C GLY A 58 3.49 -18.76 -0.78
N PRO A 59 4.56 -18.64 0.02
CA PRO A 59 4.55 -19.12 1.40
C PRO A 59 3.39 -18.56 2.23
N TYR A 60 3.17 -17.26 2.21
CA TYR A 60 2.11 -16.59 2.98
C TYR A 60 0.70 -17.02 2.54
N VAL A 61 0.47 -17.13 1.22
CA VAL A 61 -0.86 -17.48 0.68
C VAL A 61 -1.19 -18.94 0.94
N ARG A 62 -0.21 -19.87 0.78
CA ARG A 62 -0.39 -21.30 1.03
C ARG A 62 -0.57 -21.59 2.51
N GLU A 63 0.19 -20.91 3.40
CA GLU A 63 0.03 -21.02 4.85
C GLU A 63 -1.36 -20.54 5.31
N ALA A 64 -1.90 -19.53 4.65
CA ALA A 64 -3.27 -19.06 4.86
C ALA A 64 -4.35 -20.02 4.30
N GLY A 65 -3.97 -21.14 3.65
CA GLY A 65 -4.89 -22.15 3.12
C GLY A 65 -5.51 -21.79 1.77
N LEU A 66 -4.95 -20.83 1.02
CA LEU A 66 -5.51 -20.39 -0.26
C LEU A 66 -4.68 -20.90 -1.46
N PRO A 67 -5.33 -21.25 -2.58
CA PRO A 67 -4.65 -21.62 -3.83
C PRO A 67 -3.81 -20.45 -4.36
N PHE A 68 -2.55 -20.75 -4.71
CA PHE A 68 -1.59 -19.76 -5.20
C PHE A 68 -0.92 -20.22 -6.51
N HIS A 69 -0.88 -19.29 -7.48
CA HIS A 69 -0.12 -19.43 -8.72
C HIS A 69 0.99 -18.38 -8.73
N GLY A 70 2.22 -18.85 -8.64
CA GLY A 70 3.40 -18.01 -8.69
C GLY A 70 3.62 -17.43 -10.08
N LEU A 71 3.83 -16.13 -10.12
CA LEU A 71 4.27 -15.40 -11.30
C LEU A 71 5.76 -15.08 -11.17
N PRO A 72 6.54 -15.14 -12.27
CA PRO A 72 7.97 -14.83 -12.21
C PRO A 72 8.17 -13.42 -11.66
N ALA A 73 9.14 -13.29 -10.76
CA ALA A 73 9.54 -12.02 -10.19
C ALA A 73 11.06 -11.90 -10.24
N ASP A 74 11.55 -10.77 -10.70
CA ASP A 74 12.97 -10.46 -10.72
C ASP A 74 13.33 -9.70 -9.44
N GLU A 75 13.95 -10.39 -8.48
CA GLU A 75 14.39 -9.76 -7.22
C GLU A 75 15.54 -8.76 -7.44
N ALA A 76 16.26 -8.83 -8.56
CA ALA A 76 17.32 -7.87 -8.87
C ALA A 76 16.78 -6.45 -9.07
N VAL A 77 15.47 -6.31 -9.28
CA VAL A 77 14.80 -4.99 -9.30
C VAL A 77 15.01 -4.20 -8.01
N LEU A 78 15.14 -4.89 -6.87
CA LEU A 78 15.37 -4.23 -5.56
C LEU A 78 16.74 -3.55 -5.47
N ASP A 79 17.70 -3.96 -6.28
CA ASP A 79 19.03 -3.37 -6.37
C ASP A 79 19.11 -2.26 -7.44
N HIS A 80 18.04 -2.04 -8.21
CA HIS A 80 18.05 -1.03 -9.26
C HIS A 80 18.14 0.39 -8.67
N PRO A 81 19.13 1.22 -9.07
CA PRO A 81 19.40 2.53 -8.47
C PRO A 81 18.22 3.51 -8.59
N ASP A 82 17.42 3.36 -9.63
CA ASP A 82 16.27 4.23 -9.89
C ASP A 82 14.95 3.71 -9.31
N LEU A 83 14.91 2.55 -8.63
CA LEU A 83 13.68 2.01 -8.06
C LEU A 83 12.98 3.03 -7.13
N TRP A 84 13.77 3.68 -6.30
CA TRP A 84 13.30 4.69 -5.35
C TRP A 84 13.40 6.13 -5.87
N HIS A 85 13.60 6.30 -7.19
CA HIS A 85 13.62 7.64 -7.78
C HIS A 85 12.19 8.13 -8.06
N PRO A 86 11.80 9.35 -7.61
CA PRO A 86 10.40 9.84 -7.69
C PRO A 86 9.78 9.84 -9.09
N THR A 87 10.59 9.99 -10.15
CA THR A 87 10.08 10.06 -11.54
C THR A 87 10.50 8.87 -12.40
N ARG A 88 11.63 8.20 -12.10
CA ARG A 88 12.12 7.06 -12.88
C ARG A 88 11.68 5.70 -12.30
N GLY A 89 11.34 5.65 -11.01
CA GLY A 89 10.92 4.42 -10.33
C GLY A 89 9.73 3.74 -10.98
N PHE A 90 8.78 4.51 -11.51
CA PHE A 90 7.65 3.92 -12.25
C PHE A 90 8.11 3.04 -13.43
N GLY A 91 9.08 3.50 -14.22
CA GLY A 91 9.61 2.75 -15.36
C GLY A 91 10.27 1.43 -14.94
N VAL A 92 10.99 1.44 -13.81
CA VAL A 92 11.62 0.24 -13.23
C VAL A 92 10.55 -0.76 -12.81
N VAL A 93 9.55 -0.33 -12.04
CA VAL A 93 8.44 -1.19 -11.58
C VAL A 93 7.62 -1.69 -12.77
N TRP A 94 7.33 -0.83 -13.76
CA TRP A 94 6.61 -1.23 -14.95
C TRP A 94 7.34 -2.34 -15.70
N ALA A 95 8.61 -2.16 -16.02
CA ALA A 95 9.41 -3.14 -16.73
C ALA A 95 9.52 -4.48 -15.99
N ALA A 96 9.76 -4.43 -14.67
CA ALA A 96 9.90 -5.62 -13.84
C ALA A 96 8.61 -6.45 -13.73
N THR A 97 7.44 -5.81 -13.79
CA THR A 97 6.17 -6.51 -13.65
C THR A 97 5.62 -7.08 -14.96
N ARG A 98 6.05 -6.61 -16.12
CA ARG A 98 5.47 -7.01 -17.42
C ARG A 98 5.60 -8.50 -17.77
N PRO A 99 6.74 -9.17 -17.52
CA PRO A 99 6.85 -10.61 -17.78
C PRO A 99 5.82 -11.43 -16.98
N ALA A 100 5.62 -11.09 -15.72
CA ALA A 100 4.63 -11.72 -14.86
C ALA A 100 3.20 -11.47 -15.35
N MET A 101 2.87 -10.24 -15.64
CA MET A 101 1.52 -9.85 -16.07
C MET A 101 1.14 -10.49 -17.42
N ALA A 102 2.11 -10.72 -18.30
CA ALA A 102 1.86 -11.42 -19.59
C ALA A 102 1.30 -12.84 -19.43
N LEU A 103 1.47 -13.46 -18.26
CA LEU A 103 0.95 -14.81 -17.97
C LEU A 103 -0.50 -14.82 -17.49
N VAL A 104 -1.02 -13.69 -17.03
CA VAL A 104 -2.38 -13.58 -16.47
C VAL A 104 -3.46 -14.02 -17.49
N PRO A 105 -3.44 -13.61 -18.77
CA PRO A 105 -4.43 -14.06 -19.73
C PRO A 105 -4.42 -15.57 -19.97
N ALA A 106 -3.24 -16.21 -19.98
CA ALA A 106 -3.13 -17.66 -20.15
C ALA A 106 -3.75 -18.42 -18.96
N PHE A 107 -3.50 -17.94 -17.74
CA PHE A 107 -4.16 -18.50 -16.55
C PHE A 107 -5.69 -18.37 -16.63
N MET A 108 -6.20 -17.20 -16.99
CA MET A 108 -7.64 -16.94 -17.10
C MET A 108 -8.31 -17.78 -18.19
N ALA A 109 -7.59 -18.05 -19.30
CA ALA A 109 -8.09 -18.89 -20.38
C ALA A 109 -8.20 -20.37 -19.98
N ALA A 110 -7.37 -20.84 -19.04
CA ALA A 110 -7.41 -22.21 -18.53
C ALA A 110 -8.56 -22.45 -17.52
N LEU A 111 -9.22 -21.41 -17.02
CA LEU A 111 -10.37 -21.57 -16.11
C LEU A 111 -11.61 -21.96 -16.89
N PRO A 112 -12.59 -22.67 -16.25
CA PRO A 112 -13.90 -22.94 -16.83
C PRO A 112 -14.56 -21.65 -17.33
N GLN A 113 -14.97 -21.59 -18.59
CA GLN A 113 -15.45 -20.36 -19.23
C GLN A 113 -16.94 -20.10 -18.99
N ASP A 114 -17.70 -21.12 -18.58
CA ASP A 114 -19.13 -21.11 -18.28
C ASP A 114 -19.45 -20.67 -16.84
N GLU A 115 -18.42 -20.62 -15.97
CA GLU A 115 -18.63 -20.17 -14.57
C GLU A 115 -18.53 -18.66 -14.43
N PRO A 116 -19.35 -18.04 -13.57
CA PRO A 116 -19.18 -16.64 -13.18
C PRO A 116 -17.77 -16.39 -12.58
N CYS A 117 -17.10 -15.39 -13.09
CA CYS A 117 -15.75 -15.07 -12.65
C CYS A 117 -15.56 -13.56 -12.41
N THR A 118 -14.87 -13.24 -11.33
CA THR A 118 -14.49 -11.86 -10.99
C THR A 118 -12.97 -11.79 -10.82
N MET A 119 -12.32 -10.90 -11.54
CA MET A 119 -10.93 -10.53 -11.26
C MET A 119 -10.89 -9.35 -10.29
N VAL A 120 -10.10 -9.46 -9.24
CA VAL A 120 -9.81 -8.39 -8.29
C VAL A 120 -8.33 -8.09 -8.37
N VAL A 121 -7.96 -6.96 -8.93
CA VAL A 121 -6.60 -6.75 -9.40
C VAL A 121 -5.95 -5.48 -8.87
N HIS A 122 -4.64 -5.54 -8.70
CA HIS A 122 -3.83 -4.34 -8.52
C HIS A 122 -3.88 -3.48 -9.81
N PRO A 123 -3.86 -2.13 -9.72
CA PRO A 123 -4.02 -1.25 -10.89
C PRO A 123 -3.06 -1.54 -12.05
N LEU A 124 -1.82 -1.95 -11.78
CA LEU A 124 -0.87 -2.30 -12.84
C LEU A 124 -1.17 -3.63 -13.57
N ALA A 125 -2.14 -4.42 -13.10
CA ALA A 125 -2.62 -5.62 -13.78
C ALA A 125 -3.91 -5.36 -14.60
N LEU A 126 -4.47 -4.15 -14.54
CA LEU A 126 -5.70 -3.80 -15.26
C LEU A 126 -5.57 -3.91 -16.78
N PRO A 127 -4.44 -3.54 -17.42
CA PRO A 127 -4.31 -3.75 -18.87
C PRO A 127 -4.48 -5.23 -19.29
N GLU A 128 -3.96 -6.17 -18.51
CA GLU A 128 -4.15 -7.61 -18.77
C GLU A 128 -5.56 -8.09 -18.42
N ALA A 129 -6.17 -7.55 -17.36
CA ALA A 129 -7.56 -7.84 -17.04
C ALA A 129 -8.52 -7.40 -18.16
N ASP A 130 -8.25 -6.29 -18.82
CA ASP A 130 -9.02 -5.84 -20.01
C ASP A 130 -8.89 -6.83 -21.19
N LEU A 131 -7.70 -7.38 -21.43
CA LEU A 131 -7.50 -8.44 -22.42
C LEU A 131 -8.28 -9.72 -22.04
N CYS A 132 -8.28 -10.08 -20.76
CA CYS A 132 -9.05 -11.23 -20.29
C CYS A 132 -10.57 -11.01 -20.50
N ARG A 133 -11.08 -9.80 -20.27
CA ARG A 133 -12.49 -9.46 -20.50
C ARG A 133 -12.84 -9.50 -21.99
N ALA A 134 -11.94 -9.08 -22.86
CA ALA A 134 -12.15 -9.18 -24.31
C ALA A 134 -12.32 -10.65 -24.76
N ALA A 135 -11.58 -11.58 -24.13
CA ALA A 135 -11.69 -13.01 -24.39
C ALA A 135 -12.87 -13.69 -23.65
N ARG A 136 -13.36 -13.10 -22.56
CA ARG A 136 -14.44 -13.61 -21.70
C ARG A 136 -15.43 -12.48 -21.39
N PRO A 137 -16.43 -12.18 -22.23
CA PRO A 137 -17.30 -11.01 -22.07
C PRO A 137 -18.06 -10.88 -20.75
N GLY A 138 -18.34 -12.01 -20.06
CA GLY A 138 -18.97 -12.02 -18.75
C GLY A 138 -18.03 -11.80 -17.56
N LEU A 139 -16.72 -11.57 -17.81
CA LEU A 139 -15.74 -11.36 -16.75
C LEU A 139 -15.95 -9.99 -16.09
N ARG A 140 -16.10 -10.00 -14.76
CA ARG A 140 -16.17 -8.78 -13.94
C ARG A 140 -14.79 -8.41 -13.44
N ILE A 141 -14.52 -7.11 -13.33
CA ILE A 141 -13.21 -6.61 -12.92
C ILE A 141 -13.38 -5.58 -11.81
N ALA A 142 -12.73 -5.81 -10.67
CA ALA A 142 -12.58 -4.85 -9.60
C ALA A 142 -11.12 -4.40 -9.50
N ALA A 143 -10.88 -3.09 -9.35
CA ALA A 143 -9.55 -2.56 -9.06
C ALA A 143 -9.37 -2.33 -7.57
N ILE A 144 -8.25 -2.77 -6.99
CA ILE A 144 -7.87 -2.47 -5.60
C ILE A 144 -6.83 -1.36 -5.57
N PHE A 145 -7.14 -0.30 -4.85
CA PHE A 145 -6.22 0.80 -4.55
C PHE A 145 -5.81 0.73 -3.09
N LEU A 146 -4.53 0.45 -2.84
CA LEU A 146 -3.99 0.26 -1.49
C LEU A 146 -3.78 1.57 -0.74
N ALA A 147 -3.46 2.64 -1.48
CA ALA A 147 -3.21 3.96 -0.93
C ALA A 147 -3.98 5.04 -1.69
N PRO A 148 -4.35 6.17 -1.05
CA PRO A 148 -5.11 7.23 -1.69
C PRO A 148 -4.43 7.82 -2.93
N SER A 149 -3.11 7.94 -2.93
CA SER A 149 -2.34 8.47 -4.05
C SER A 149 -2.36 7.59 -5.30
N ASN A 150 -2.80 6.33 -5.18
CA ASN A 150 -3.03 5.47 -6.34
C ASN A 150 -4.25 5.92 -7.17
N ILE A 151 -5.09 6.80 -6.60
CA ILE A 151 -6.25 7.40 -7.26
C ILE A 151 -6.04 8.92 -7.27
N PRO A 152 -5.40 9.46 -8.31
CA PRO A 152 -5.11 10.88 -8.39
C PRO A 152 -6.36 11.73 -8.36
N THR A 153 -6.28 12.85 -7.64
CA THR A 153 -7.36 13.83 -7.53
C THR A 153 -6.83 15.25 -7.62
N VAL A 154 -7.66 16.16 -8.11
CA VAL A 154 -7.33 17.59 -8.11
C VAL A 154 -7.91 18.32 -6.89
N TYR A 155 -8.75 17.66 -6.10
CA TYR A 155 -9.45 18.25 -4.93
C TYR A 155 -8.65 18.12 -3.65
N ASP A 156 -8.00 16.99 -3.42
CA ASP A 156 -7.02 16.81 -2.34
C ASP A 156 -5.65 17.35 -2.78
N PRO A 157 -4.68 17.53 -1.87
CA PRO A 157 -3.37 18.02 -2.27
C PRO A 157 -2.75 17.12 -3.34
N LEU A 158 -2.62 17.65 -4.55
CA LEU A 158 -1.93 16.95 -5.63
C LEU A 158 -0.44 16.90 -5.31
N LEU A 159 0.11 15.70 -5.19
CA LEU A 159 1.53 15.45 -5.02
C LEU A 159 2.13 14.96 -6.34
N LEU A 160 3.18 15.61 -6.79
CA LEU A 160 4.02 15.19 -7.91
C LEU A 160 5.38 14.76 -7.33
N GLY A 161 5.45 13.51 -6.88
CA GLY A 161 6.59 13.03 -6.08
C GLY A 161 6.72 13.84 -4.78
N PRO A 162 7.91 14.42 -4.48
CA PRO A 162 8.12 15.19 -3.27
C PRO A 162 7.48 16.60 -3.29
N TYR A 163 6.92 17.00 -4.42
CA TYR A 163 6.39 18.35 -4.61
C TYR A 163 4.88 18.38 -4.42
N ARG A 164 4.44 19.22 -3.49
CA ARG A 164 3.02 19.49 -3.25
C ARG A 164 2.56 20.67 -4.07
N VAL A 165 1.55 20.47 -4.90
CA VAL A 165 0.91 21.59 -5.61
C VAL A 165 0.08 22.40 -4.60
N PRO A 166 0.30 23.71 -4.47
CA PRO A 166 -0.40 24.53 -3.50
C PRO A 166 -1.91 24.53 -3.69
N ARG A 167 -2.67 24.58 -2.59
CA ARG A 167 -4.15 24.56 -2.63
C ARG A 167 -4.78 25.75 -3.37
N TRP A 168 -4.09 26.88 -3.44
CA TRP A 168 -4.57 28.05 -4.17
C TRP A 168 -4.53 27.89 -5.71
N VAL A 169 -3.80 26.89 -6.24
CA VAL A 169 -3.80 26.59 -7.67
C VAL A 169 -5.17 26.06 -8.07
N PRO A 170 -5.84 26.65 -9.09
CA PRO A 170 -7.17 26.20 -9.52
C PRO A 170 -7.20 24.74 -9.96
N HIS A 171 -8.34 24.07 -9.75
CA HIS A 171 -8.51 22.65 -10.10
C HIS A 171 -8.21 22.36 -11.58
N GLY A 172 -8.60 23.26 -12.49
CA GLY A 172 -8.27 23.14 -13.93
C GLY A 172 -6.77 23.10 -14.20
N ALA A 173 -6.00 23.97 -13.52
CA ALA A 173 -4.55 24.00 -13.66
C ALA A 173 -3.90 22.74 -13.03
N ARG A 174 -4.39 22.26 -11.87
CA ARG A 174 -3.93 21.00 -11.28
C ARG A 174 -4.19 19.81 -12.21
N ARG A 175 -5.38 19.76 -12.84
CA ARG A 175 -5.74 18.72 -13.82
C ARG A 175 -4.82 18.77 -15.04
N TRP A 176 -4.54 19.96 -15.53
CA TRP A 176 -3.59 20.15 -16.64
C TRP A 176 -2.18 19.70 -16.26
N LEU A 177 -1.68 20.09 -15.08
CA LEU A 177 -0.37 19.64 -14.57
C LEU A 177 -0.28 18.12 -14.45
N TRP A 178 -1.31 17.48 -13.87
CA TRP A 178 -1.37 16.03 -13.74
C TRP A 178 -1.36 15.35 -15.12
N ARG A 179 -2.25 15.74 -16.02
CA ARG A 179 -2.30 15.18 -17.38
C ARG A 179 -0.98 15.36 -18.13
N THR A 180 -0.34 16.50 -17.95
CA THR A 180 0.97 16.77 -18.54
C THR A 180 2.03 15.84 -17.96
N ALA A 181 2.05 15.65 -16.63
CA ALA A 181 2.97 14.71 -16.00
C ALA A 181 2.75 13.26 -16.50
N VAL A 182 1.51 12.79 -16.55
CA VAL A 182 1.18 11.46 -17.09
C VAL A 182 1.65 11.33 -18.54
N LYS A 183 1.31 12.29 -19.40
CA LYS A 183 1.64 12.28 -20.83
C LYS A 183 3.15 12.19 -21.10
N TYR A 184 3.98 12.81 -20.27
CA TYR A 184 5.43 12.86 -20.52
C TYR A 184 6.26 11.91 -19.64
N LEU A 185 5.74 11.46 -18.50
CA LEU A 185 6.49 10.60 -17.55
C LEU A 185 5.95 9.17 -17.49
N VAL A 186 4.66 8.94 -17.78
CA VAL A 186 4.01 7.63 -17.62
C VAL A 186 3.70 7.01 -18.97
N ASP A 187 2.97 7.72 -19.83
CA ASP A 187 2.48 7.20 -21.11
C ASP A 187 3.61 6.73 -22.05
N PRO A 188 4.77 7.41 -22.19
CA PRO A 188 5.84 6.93 -23.05
C PRO A 188 6.44 5.59 -22.61
N ILE A 189 6.32 5.27 -21.31
CA ILE A 189 6.83 4.03 -20.74
C ILE A 189 5.80 2.91 -20.93
N ALA A 190 4.53 3.16 -20.63
CA ALA A 190 3.52 2.11 -20.52
C ALA A 190 2.73 1.89 -21.82
N MET A 191 2.35 2.95 -22.54
CA MET A 191 1.42 2.87 -23.66
C MET A 191 1.92 2.09 -24.88
N PRO A 192 3.22 2.04 -25.21
CA PRO A 192 3.70 1.19 -26.29
C PRO A 192 3.37 -0.29 -26.07
N ASP A 193 3.62 -0.85 -24.87
CA ASP A 193 3.30 -2.23 -24.52
C ASP A 193 1.78 -2.46 -24.45
N VAL A 194 1.06 -1.62 -23.72
CA VAL A 194 -0.40 -1.71 -23.60
C VAL A 194 -1.06 -1.72 -24.99
N ASN A 195 -0.72 -0.78 -25.86
CA ASN A 195 -1.32 -0.67 -27.17
C ASN A 195 -0.88 -1.76 -28.16
N ALA A 196 0.32 -2.32 -28.01
CA ALA A 196 0.73 -3.49 -28.76
C ALA A 196 -0.15 -4.69 -28.44
N LYS A 197 -0.36 -4.97 -27.14
CA LYS A 197 -1.21 -6.07 -26.68
C LYS A 197 -2.69 -5.87 -27.06
N ARG A 198 -3.22 -4.65 -26.92
CA ARG A 198 -4.60 -4.32 -27.32
C ARG A 198 -4.81 -4.56 -28.81
N ARG A 199 -3.90 -4.10 -29.68
CA ARG A 199 -3.99 -4.35 -31.12
C ARG A 199 -3.93 -5.85 -31.44
N ALA A 200 -3.06 -6.61 -30.78
CA ALA A 200 -2.99 -8.06 -30.95
C ALA A 200 -4.30 -8.78 -30.58
N ALA A 201 -5.04 -8.23 -29.61
CA ALA A 201 -6.35 -8.70 -29.18
C ALA A 201 -7.53 -8.11 -30.02
N GLY A 202 -7.25 -7.35 -31.08
CA GLY A 202 -8.31 -6.70 -31.90
C GLY A 202 -9.00 -5.50 -31.24
N LEU A 203 -8.43 -4.97 -30.16
CA LEU A 203 -8.99 -3.84 -29.42
C LEU A 203 -8.44 -2.49 -29.91
N ALA A 204 -9.26 -1.46 -29.86
CA ALA A 204 -8.83 -0.09 -30.16
C ALA A 204 -7.71 0.37 -29.20
N PRO A 205 -6.72 1.14 -29.67
CA PRO A 205 -5.66 1.67 -28.84
C PRO A 205 -6.23 2.62 -27.78
N ALA A 206 -5.65 2.59 -26.57
CA ALA A 206 -5.95 3.53 -25.49
C ALA A 206 -5.08 4.79 -25.62
N GLY A 207 -5.59 5.94 -25.18
CA GLY A 207 -4.90 7.23 -25.30
C GLY A 207 -3.91 7.52 -24.18
N SER A 208 -4.20 7.09 -22.97
CA SER A 208 -3.38 7.31 -21.77
C SER A 208 -3.54 6.13 -20.81
N LEU A 209 -2.47 5.78 -20.10
CA LEU A 209 -2.51 4.69 -19.11
C LEU A 209 -3.52 4.99 -17.99
N MET A 210 -3.48 6.19 -17.44
CA MET A 210 -4.32 6.53 -16.28
C MET A 210 -5.80 6.54 -16.66
N ASP A 211 -6.15 7.16 -17.78
CA ASP A 211 -7.55 7.14 -18.26
C ASP A 211 -8.00 5.70 -18.54
N HIS A 212 -7.10 4.87 -19.09
CA HIS A 212 -7.40 3.47 -19.40
C HIS A 212 -7.65 2.64 -18.12
N ILE A 213 -6.74 2.68 -17.15
CA ILE A 213 -6.89 1.87 -15.92
C ILE A 213 -8.11 2.28 -15.08
N PHE A 214 -8.56 3.54 -15.15
CA PHE A 214 -9.77 3.97 -14.44
C PHE A 214 -11.07 3.68 -15.21
N ALA A 215 -10.99 3.38 -16.50
CA ALA A 215 -12.15 3.01 -17.31
C ALA A 215 -12.43 1.49 -17.36
N ILE A 216 -11.47 0.65 -16.98
CA ILE A 216 -11.59 -0.81 -17.06
C ILE A 216 -12.47 -1.40 -15.96
N PRO A 217 -12.30 -1.06 -14.67
CA PRO A 217 -13.00 -1.71 -13.59
C PRO A 217 -14.51 -1.47 -13.65
N ASP A 218 -15.29 -2.50 -13.34
CA ASP A 218 -16.73 -2.36 -13.11
C ASP A 218 -16.98 -1.64 -11.78
N TRP A 219 -16.06 -1.79 -10.82
CA TRP A 219 -15.99 -1.00 -9.58
C TRP A 219 -14.58 -0.91 -9.06
N SER A 220 -14.34 0.13 -8.28
CA SER A 220 -13.07 0.42 -7.60
C SER A 220 -13.17 0.18 -6.10
N ILE A 221 -12.10 -0.29 -5.49
CA ILE A 221 -12.03 -0.60 -4.05
C ILE A 221 -10.84 0.15 -3.46
N GLY A 222 -11.10 1.07 -2.53
CA GLY A 222 -10.07 1.75 -1.74
C GLY A 222 -9.89 1.05 -0.40
N LEU A 223 -8.73 0.44 -0.16
CA LEU A 223 -8.40 -0.23 1.09
C LEU A 223 -7.77 0.75 2.09
N PHE A 224 -8.48 1.84 2.32
CA PHE A 224 -8.12 2.88 3.30
C PHE A 224 -9.38 3.61 3.77
N PRO A 225 -9.45 4.04 5.05
CA PRO A 225 -10.66 4.62 5.63
C PRO A 225 -10.91 6.06 5.21
N GLU A 226 -12.18 6.48 5.36
CA GLU A 226 -12.64 7.84 5.05
C GLU A 226 -11.92 8.91 5.87
N TRP A 227 -11.64 8.63 7.14
CA TRP A 227 -10.93 9.56 8.03
C TRP A 227 -9.46 9.77 7.63
N PHE A 228 -8.83 8.80 6.93
CA PHE A 228 -7.47 8.93 6.41
C PHE A 228 -7.43 9.67 5.07
N ALA A 229 -8.39 9.40 4.20
CA ALA A 229 -8.53 10.07 2.91
C ALA A 229 -10.00 10.16 2.51
N PRO A 230 -10.63 11.34 2.63
CA PRO A 230 -12.02 11.54 2.22
C PRO A 230 -12.24 11.25 0.75
N THR A 231 -13.42 10.73 0.41
CA THR A 231 -13.83 10.49 -0.98
C THR A 231 -13.79 11.78 -1.79
N GLN A 232 -13.24 11.71 -3.00
CA GLN A 232 -13.08 12.89 -3.85
C GLN A 232 -14.07 12.87 -5.02
N PRO A 233 -14.55 14.06 -5.48
CA PRO A 233 -15.54 14.14 -6.55
C PRO A 233 -15.09 13.61 -7.91
N ASP A 234 -13.77 13.52 -8.15
CA ASP A 234 -13.18 13.04 -9.40
C ASP A 234 -12.64 11.60 -9.33
N TRP A 235 -12.91 10.89 -8.22
CA TRP A 235 -12.57 9.48 -8.13
C TRP A 235 -13.51 8.61 -8.94
N PRO A 236 -13.06 7.45 -9.47
CA PRO A 236 -13.88 6.55 -10.26
C PRO A 236 -15.10 6.07 -9.47
N GLN A 237 -16.23 5.90 -10.16
CA GLN A 237 -17.48 5.42 -9.58
C GLN A 237 -17.96 4.17 -10.31
N PRO A 238 -18.54 3.18 -9.63
CA PRO A 238 -18.74 3.11 -8.18
C PRO A 238 -17.43 2.83 -7.44
N MET A 239 -17.26 3.43 -6.27
CA MET A 239 -16.11 3.22 -5.41
C MET A 239 -16.53 2.71 -4.05
N LEU A 240 -16.07 1.52 -3.69
CA LEU A 240 -16.21 0.93 -2.37
C LEU A 240 -15.02 1.31 -1.50
N ARG A 241 -15.26 1.40 -0.20
CA ARG A 241 -14.21 1.73 0.75
C ARG A 241 -14.30 0.86 1.99
N THR A 242 -13.15 0.57 2.55
CA THR A 242 -13.05 -0.11 3.85
C THR A 242 -12.12 0.68 4.75
N GLY A 243 -11.96 0.23 5.99
CA GLY A 243 -10.79 0.56 6.79
C GLY A 243 -9.50 -0.03 6.21
N PHE A 244 -8.40 0.14 6.92
CA PHE A 244 -7.15 -0.54 6.58
C PHE A 244 -7.27 -2.04 6.86
N PRO A 245 -7.12 -2.93 5.86
CA PRO A 245 -7.21 -4.37 6.05
C PRO A 245 -5.91 -4.92 6.64
N LEU A 246 -5.67 -4.65 7.92
CA LEU A 246 -4.50 -5.14 8.62
C LEU A 246 -4.52 -6.66 8.69
N TYR A 247 -3.46 -7.28 8.20
CA TYR A 247 -3.24 -8.73 8.27
C TYR A 247 -1.90 -9.01 8.94
N ASP A 248 -1.93 -9.84 9.96
CA ASP A 248 -0.74 -10.32 10.65
C ASP A 248 -0.59 -11.82 10.37
N PRO A 249 0.47 -12.24 9.66
CA PRO A 249 0.70 -13.65 9.39
C PRO A 249 1.01 -14.46 10.66
N ASN A 250 1.41 -13.79 11.74
CA ASN A 250 1.74 -14.43 13.01
C ASN A 250 1.18 -13.65 14.22
N PRO A 251 -0.16 -13.64 14.40
CA PRO A 251 -0.82 -12.80 15.41
C PRO A 251 -0.46 -13.15 16.86
N HIS A 252 0.15 -14.32 17.09
CA HIS A 252 0.60 -14.77 18.40
C HIS A 252 2.12 -14.66 18.59
N ALA A 253 2.82 -14.02 17.65
CA ALA A 253 4.26 -13.85 17.76
C ALA A 253 4.61 -12.95 18.93
N GLU A 254 5.47 -13.46 19.79
CA GLU A 254 6.04 -12.70 20.90
C GLU A 254 7.37 -12.04 20.49
N LEU A 255 7.72 -10.99 21.20
CA LEU A 255 9.05 -10.38 21.08
C LEU A 255 10.12 -11.37 21.59
N SER A 256 11.27 -11.41 20.96
CA SER A 256 12.40 -12.21 21.43
C SER A 256 12.83 -11.82 22.86
N ALA A 257 13.42 -12.73 23.60
CA ALA A 257 13.92 -12.44 24.95
C ALA A 257 14.95 -11.29 24.94
N GLU A 258 15.81 -11.25 23.93
CA GLU A 258 16.79 -10.18 23.72
C GLU A 258 16.10 -8.82 23.54
N LEU A 259 15.10 -8.74 22.65
CA LEU A 259 14.38 -7.50 22.39
C LEU A 259 13.58 -7.06 23.62
N ARG A 260 12.89 -7.97 24.31
CA ARG A 260 12.20 -7.66 25.58
C ARG A 260 13.17 -7.10 26.63
N HIS A 261 14.34 -7.73 26.77
CA HIS A 261 15.37 -7.23 27.68
C HIS A 261 15.83 -5.83 27.28
N PHE A 262 16.12 -5.61 26.01
CA PHE A 262 16.54 -4.31 25.49
C PHE A 262 15.47 -3.23 25.72
N LEU A 263 14.20 -3.51 25.46
CA LEU A 263 13.08 -2.59 25.73
C LEU A 263 12.90 -2.32 27.23
N GLY A 264 13.17 -3.31 28.09
CA GLY A 264 13.03 -3.22 29.55
C GLY A 264 14.13 -2.41 30.27
N GLN A 265 15.21 -2.00 29.59
CA GLN A 265 16.31 -1.26 30.21
C GLN A 265 15.97 0.19 30.62
N GLY A 266 14.71 0.62 30.45
CA GLY A 266 14.24 1.98 30.76
C GLY A 266 14.53 3.00 29.65
N GLY A 267 13.96 4.22 29.75
CA GLY A 267 14.04 5.23 28.69
C GLY A 267 13.15 4.95 27.49
N ARG A 268 13.17 5.85 26.51
CA ARG A 268 12.38 5.74 25.27
C ARG A 268 13.14 4.91 24.22
N THR A 269 12.40 4.18 23.41
CA THR A 269 12.98 3.42 22.30
C THR A 269 12.44 3.95 20.98
N LEU A 270 13.35 4.27 20.06
CA LEU A 270 13.06 4.66 18.68
C LEU A 270 13.21 3.42 17.79
N VAL A 271 12.30 3.23 16.84
CA VAL A 271 12.42 2.14 15.86
C VAL A 271 12.64 2.73 14.48
N PHE A 272 13.61 2.19 13.74
CA PHE A 272 13.98 2.65 12.40
C PHE A 272 13.85 1.51 11.40
N THR A 273 13.03 1.72 10.36
CA THR A 273 12.90 0.78 9.24
C THR A 273 12.77 1.51 7.90
N PRO A 274 13.65 1.24 6.93
CA PRO A 274 13.55 1.82 5.59
C PRO A 274 12.59 1.04 4.69
N GLY A 275 11.90 0.01 5.22
CA GLY A 275 11.12 -0.97 4.48
C GLY A 275 11.95 -2.20 4.07
N THR A 276 11.27 -3.34 3.95
CA THR A 276 11.91 -4.64 3.67
C THR A 276 12.59 -4.71 2.29
N GLY A 277 12.06 -3.98 1.30
CA GLY A 277 12.62 -3.93 -0.05
C GLY A 277 13.74 -2.90 -0.26
N ASN A 278 14.11 -2.13 0.77
CA ASN A 278 15.13 -1.10 0.58
C ASN A 278 16.54 -1.63 0.87
N ARG A 279 17.33 -1.79 -0.19
CA ARG A 279 18.73 -2.23 -0.14
C ARG A 279 19.75 -1.08 -0.18
N GLN A 280 19.31 0.18 -0.01
CA GLN A 280 20.14 1.39 -0.17
C GLN A 280 20.07 2.33 1.06
N ALA A 281 19.96 1.77 2.28
CA ALA A 281 19.68 2.53 3.50
C ALA A 281 20.91 2.79 4.40
N ARG A 282 22.16 2.61 3.94
CA ARG A 282 23.36 2.80 4.78
C ARG A 282 23.41 4.17 5.45
N ALA A 283 23.20 5.24 4.68
CA ALA A 283 23.23 6.60 5.21
C ALA A 283 22.08 6.87 6.19
N TYR A 284 20.92 6.29 5.94
CA TYR A 284 19.76 6.36 6.83
C TYR A 284 20.09 5.79 8.21
N PHE A 285 20.65 4.58 8.28
CA PHE A 285 21.01 3.94 9.55
C PHE A 285 22.16 4.65 10.27
N ALA A 286 23.13 5.20 9.53
CA ALA A 286 24.20 6.00 10.12
C ALA A 286 23.64 7.27 10.80
N HIS A 287 22.74 7.98 10.14
CA HIS A 287 22.05 9.13 10.73
C HIS A 287 21.16 8.73 11.91
N ALA A 288 20.48 7.57 11.84
CA ALA A 288 19.64 7.04 12.90
C ALA A 288 20.42 6.72 14.18
N ALA A 289 21.56 6.03 14.06
CA ALA A 289 22.42 5.70 15.20
C ALA A 289 22.93 6.96 15.93
N GLU A 290 23.38 7.93 15.15
CA GLU A 290 23.91 9.16 15.72
C GLU A 290 22.80 10.06 16.31
N ALA A 291 21.62 10.12 15.68
CA ALA A 291 20.48 10.85 16.23
C ALA A 291 20.02 10.25 17.58
N ALA A 292 19.91 8.92 17.66
CA ALA A 292 19.56 8.23 18.91
C ALA A 292 20.59 8.50 20.02
N ARG A 293 21.89 8.46 19.67
CA ARG A 293 22.98 8.76 20.60
C ARG A 293 22.88 10.20 21.14
N LEU A 294 22.63 11.20 20.27
CA LEU A 294 22.54 12.60 20.67
C LEU A 294 21.32 12.88 21.54
N LEU A 295 20.22 12.14 21.33
CA LEU A 295 19.03 12.19 22.16
C LEU A 295 19.16 11.45 23.49
N GLY A 296 20.22 10.63 23.66
CA GLY A 296 20.34 9.74 24.82
C GLY A 296 19.31 8.61 24.82
N GLU A 297 18.73 8.29 23.65
CA GLU A 297 17.69 7.29 23.49
C GLU A 297 18.22 5.98 22.88
N ARG A 298 17.45 4.91 23.03
CA ARG A 298 17.77 3.63 22.41
C ARG A 298 17.13 3.52 21.04
N ALA A 299 17.74 2.72 20.15
CA ALA A 299 17.24 2.47 18.82
C ALA A 299 17.15 0.99 18.50
N VAL A 300 16.06 0.58 17.85
CA VAL A 300 15.93 -0.73 17.21
C VAL A 300 15.96 -0.51 15.69
N PHE A 301 16.87 -1.19 15.01
CA PHE A 301 16.99 -1.17 13.57
C PHE A 301 16.34 -2.42 12.98
N LEU A 302 15.27 -2.24 12.18
CA LEU A 302 14.56 -3.33 11.52
C LEU A 302 14.92 -3.36 10.04
N THR A 303 15.67 -4.37 9.63
CA THR A 303 16.00 -4.63 8.23
C THR A 303 16.50 -6.06 8.06
N PRO A 304 16.10 -6.78 6.99
CA PRO A 304 16.70 -8.07 6.64
C PRO A 304 18.12 -7.93 6.07
N HIS A 305 18.54 -6.70 5.74
CA HIS A 305 19.81 -6.42 5.06
C HIS A 305 20.88 -5.96 6.05
N ARG A 306 21.49 -6.93 6.76
CA ARG A 306 22.53 -6.67 7.78
C ARG A 306 23.76 -5.92 7.21
N ASP A 307 24.05 -6.11 5.93
CA ASP A 307 25.14 -5.47 5.21
C ASP A 307 25.01 -3.94 5.09
N GLN A 308 23.82 -3.39 5.30
CA GLN A 308 23.57 -1.95 5.32
C GLN A 308 23.94 -1.30 6.66
N LEU A 309 24.18 -2.09 7.69
CA LEU A 309 24.52 -1.63 9.02
C LEU A 309 26.03 -1.66 9.25
N PRO A 310 26.56 -0.84 10.17
CA PRO A 310 27.95 -0.98 10.62
C PRO A 310 28.21 -2.39 11.14
N ALA A 311 29.45 -2.87 10.98
CA ALA A 311 29.85 -4.19 11.49
C ALA A 311 29.62 -4.29 13.00
N GLU A 312 30.02 -3.26 13.72
CA GLU A 312 29.77 -3.10 15.16
C GLU A 312 28.68 -2.04 15.38
N LEU A 313 27.64 -2.41 16.10
CA LEU A 313 26.58 -1.49 16.51
C LEU A 313 26.90 -0.90 17.89
N PRO A 314 26.63 0.40 18.08
CA PRO A 314 26.74 1.01 19.41
C PRO A 314 25.80 0.31 20.40
N ARG A 315 26.15 0.31 21.69
CA ARG A 315 25.37 -0.37 22.75
C ARG A 315 23.93 0.09 22.88
N HIS A 316 23.61 1.30 22.44
CA HIS A 316 22.26 1.85 22.43
C HIS A 316 21.44 1.44 21.19
N VAL A 317 22.00 0.64 20.28
CA VAL A 317 21.35 0.16 19.05
C VAL A 317 21.26 -1.35 19.07
N LEU A 318 20.05 -1.88 18.89
CA LEU A 318 19.77 -3.29 18.66
C LEU A 318 19.33 -3.49 17.22
N TRP A 319 19.89 -4.46 16.52
CA TRP A 319 19.40 -4.90 15.21
C TRP A 319 18.49 -6.11 15.35
N GLN A 320 17.42 -6.08 14.58
CA GLN A 320 16.52 -7.22 14.38
C GLN A 320 16.23 -7.35 12.87
N GLU A 321 16.30 -8.57 12.35
CA GLU A 321 15.97 -8.86 10.95
C GLU A 321 14.49 -8.61 10.66
N TYR A 322 13.65 -9.13 11.54
CA TYR A 322 12.20 -9.00 11.50
C TYR A 322 11.62 -8.99 12.92
N VAL A 323 10.61 -8.16 13.12
CA VAL A 323 9.77 -8.17 14.34
C VAL A 323 8.33 -7.90 13.94
N PRO A 324 7.35 -8.65 14.46
CA PRO A 324 5.95 -8.32 14.27
C PRO A 324 5.65 -6.93 14.84
N LEU A 325 5.21 -6.00 13.96
CA LEU A 325 4.99 -4.61 14.35
C LEU A 325 3.93 -4.49 15.45
N ARG A 326 2.89 -5.30 15.42
CA ARG A 326 1.84 -5.30 16.46
C ARG A 326 2.37 -5.59 17.86
N ALA A 327 3.32 -6.51 17.98
CA ALA A 327 3.96 -6.81 19.26
C ALA A 327 4.94 -5.72 19.69
N LEU A 328 5.62 -5.07 18.72
CA LEU A 328 6.67 -4.09 19.00
C LEU A 328 6.14 -2.69 19.28
N LEU A 329 5.22 -2.19 18.44
CA LEU A 329 4.81 -0.79 18.42
C LEU A 329 4.25 -0.24 19.74
N PRO A 330 3.56 -1.03 20.59
CA PRO A 330 3.15 -0.57 21.92
C PRO A 330 4.31 -0.14 22.87
N HIS A 331 5.53 -0.57 22.56
CA HIS A 331 6.74 -0.27 23.34
C HIS A 331 7.62 0.83 22.71
N VAL A 332 7.14 1.48 21.64
CA VAL A 332 7.94 2.39 20.81
C VAL A 332 7.50 3.84 21.02
N ALA A 333 8.46 4.72 21.30
CA ALA A 333 8.19 6.15 21.43
C ALA A 333 7.94 6.83 20.06
N VAL A 334 8.73 6.47 19.05
CA VAL A 334 8.57 6.96 17.67
C VAL A 334 9.01 5.87 16.71
N LEU A 335 8.15 5.58 15.71
CA LEU A 335 8.52 4.77 14.55
C LEU A 335 9.00 5.69 13.42
N VAL A 336 10.24 5.49 12.98
CA VAL A 336 10.83 6.16 11.81
C VAL A 336 10.84 5.18 10.64
N HIS A 337 10.06 5.48 9.59
CA HIS A 337 9.88 4.53 8.50
C HIS A 337 9.73 5.23 7.14
N HIS A 338 9.79 4.46 6.05
CA HIS A 338 9.73 4.98 4.68
C HIS A 338 8.34 5.51 4.27
N GLY A 339 7.27 5.13 4.97
CA GLY A 339 5.91 5.59 4.65
C GLY A 339 5.09 4.65 3.76
N GLY A 340 5.47 3.39 3.61
CA GLY A 340 4.58 2.40 2.98
C GLY A 340 3.26 2.29 3.73
N ILE A 341 2.13 2.13 3.00
CA ILE A 341 0.79 2.23 3.57
C ILE A 341 0.55 1.21 4.69
N GLY A 342 1.04 -0.02 4.56
CA GLY A 342 0.90 -1.05 5.60
C GLY A 342 1.59 -0.67 6.91
N THR A 343 2.85 -0.23 6.86
CA THR A 343 3.59 0.23 8.04
C THR A 343 2.96 1.47 8.67
N THR A 344 2.48 2.40 7.82
CA THR A 344 1.74 3.59 8.27
C THR A 344 0.48 3.18 9.03
N ALA A 345 -0.30 2.26 8.48
CA ALA A 345 -1.55 1.78 9.08
C ALA A 345 -1.31 1.03 10.40
N GLU A 346 -0.30 0.17 10.48
CA GLU A 346 0.07 -0.52 11.73
C GLU A 346 0.45 0.47 12.83
N ALA A 347 1.22 1.52 12.51
CA ALA A 347 1.58 2.55 13.47
C ALA A 347 0.39 3.43 13.90
N LEU A 348 -0.54 3.75 12.98
CA LEU A 348 -1.80 4.43 13.30
C LEU A 348 -2.66 3.58 14.23
N HIS A 349 -2.81 2.29 13.93
CA HIS A 349 -3.56 1.33 14.73
C HIS A 349 -2.98 1.17 16.15
N ALA A 350 -1.65 1.08 16.26
CA ALA A 350 -0.97 0.97 17.54
C ALA A 350 -0.97 2.28 18.36
N GLY A 351 -1.38 3.41 17.76
CA GLY A 351 -1.27 4.72 18.39
C GLY A 351 0.17 5.18 18.59
N THR A 352 1.09 4.73 17.74
CA THR A 352 2.53 5.05 17.82
C THR A 352 2.84 6.29 17.00
N PRO A 353 3.53 7.31 17.56
CA PRO A 353 4.01 8.46 16.81
C PRO A 353 4.91 8.07 15.64
N GLN A 354 4.80 8.79 14.51
CA GLN A 354 5.50 8.44 13.28
C GLN A 354 6.39 9.58 12.76
N LEU A 355 7.60 9.24 12.32
CA LEU A 355 8.40 10.07 11.43
C LEU A 355 8.51 9.37 10.09
N VAL A 356 7.81 9.86 9.09
CA VAL A 356 7.84 9.29 7.74
C VAL A 356 9.00 9.90 6.96
N VAL A 357 9.88 9.04 6.42
CA VAL A 357 11.02 9.41 5.56
C VAL A 357 10.77 8.88 4.15
N PRO A 358 9.90 9.53 3.36
CA PRO A 358 9.48 9.02 2.07
C PRO A 358 10.60 9.09 1.02
N LEU A 359 10.68 8.02 0.20
CA LEU A 359 11.60 7.90 -0.93
C LEU A 359 10.88 8.09 -2.27
N ALA A 360 9.78 7.33 -2.46
CA ALA A 360 9.06 7.28 -3.74
C ALA A 360 7.59 6.88 -3.55
N HIS A 361 6.86 6.74 -4.65
CA HIS A 361 5.51 6.18 -4.76
C HIS A 361 4.47 6.89 -3.86
N ASP A 362 3.64 6.10 -3.17
CA ASP A 362 2.61 6.54 -2.22
C ASP A 362 3.16 7.15 -0.91
N GLN A 363 4.44 6.95 -0.63
CA GLN A 363 5.07 7.29 0.64
C GLN A 363 4.98 8.79 0.97
N PHE A 364 5.08 9.66 -0.06
CA PHE A 364 4.96 11.12 0.13
C PHE A 364 3.55 11.52 0.58
N ASP A 365 2.52 10.90 0.00
CA ASP A 365 1.12 11.15 0.35
C ASP A 365 0.82 10.63 1.75
N ASN A 366 1.24 9.40 2.05
CA ASN A 366 1.07 8.80 3.38
C ASN A 366 1.74 9.66 4.46
N GLY A 367 2.96 10.14 4.22
CA GLY A 367 3.67 11.04 5.13
C GLY A 367 2.96 12.39 5.32
N ALA A 368 2.37 12.95 4.25
CA ALA A 368 1.60 14.18 4.33
C ALA A 368 0.30 14.01 5.14
N ARG A 369 -0.38 12.85 5.02
CA ARG A 369 -1.58 12.51 5.78
C ARG A 369 -1.28 12.28 7.25
N VAL A 370 -0.23 11.54 7.58
CA VAL A 370 0.26 11.37 8.96
C VAL A 370 0.52 12.73 9.63
N ALA A 371 1.18 13.65 8.92
CA ALA A 371 1.42 15.00 9.41
C ALA A 371 0.11 15.81 9.55
N ALA A 372 -0.83 15.67 8.62
CA ALA A 372 -2.13 16.36 8.67
C ALA A 372 -3.02 15.87 9.83
N LEU A 373 -2.95 14.58 10.17
CA LEU A 373 -3.62 14.01 11.35
C LEU A 373 -2.98 14.48 12.67
N GLY A 374 -1.80 15.11 12.63
CA GLY A 374 -1.08 15.56 13.81
C GLY A 374 -0.48 14.44 14.66
N VAL A 375 -0.30 13.24 14.08
CA VAL A 375 0.25 12.04 14.76
C VAL A 375 1.68 11.73 14.36
N GLY A 376 2.31 12.62 13.61
CA GLY A 376 3.68 12.44 13.15
C GLY A 376 4.18 13.59 12.29
N ARG A 377 5.33 13.37 11.67
CA ARG A 377 5.98 14.32 10.75
C ARG A 377 6.45 13.60 9.49
N SER A 378 6.75 14.37 8.44
CA SER A 378 7.33 13.86 7.20
C SER A 378 8.62 14.62 6.87
N LEU A 379 9.70 13.87 6.62
CA LEU A 379 11.01 14.37 6.22
C LEU A 379 11.48 13.62 4.97
N PRO A 380 11.29 14.14 3.75
CA PRO A 380 11.72 13.47 2.53
C PRO A 380 13.17 13.00 2.56
N ALA A 381 13.44 11.78 2.09
CA ALA A 381 14.78 11.17 2.10
C ALA A 381 15.82 12.05 1.39
N THR A 382 15.43 12.79 0.34
CA THR A 382 16.29 13.76 -0.37
C THR A 382 16.72 14.94 0.53
N ARG A 383 16.04 15.16 1.65
CA ARG A 383 16.34 16.20 2.64
C ARG A 383 16.87 15.61 3.95
N LEU A 384 17.05 14.30 4.02
CA LEU A 384 17.51 13.63 5.24
C LEU A 384 18.97 14.03 5.50
N THR A 385 19.19 14.63 6.64
CA THR A 385 20.49 14.89 7.24
C THR A 385 20.39 14.61 8.73
N GLN A 386 21.49 14.30 9.39
CA GLN A 386 21.53 14.07 10.83
C GLN A 386 20.83 15.18 11.64
N GLY A 387 21.17 16.44 11.37
CA GLY A 387 20.59 17.58 12.11
C GLY A 387 19.09 17.79 11.84
N ARG A 388 18.57 17.41 10.64
CA ARG A 388 17.12 17.46 10.39
C ARG A 388 16.39 16.30 11.03
N LEU A 389 16.98 15.11 10.99
CA LEU A 389 16.43 13.93 11.68
C LEU A 389 16.32 14.20 13.17
N LEU A 390 17.40 14.68 13.78
CA LEU A 390 17.47 15.05 15.19
C LEU A 390 16.34 16.02 15.57
N ARG A 391 16.22 17.16 14.88
CA ARG A 391 15.16 18.15 15.15
C ARG A 391 13.75 17.60 14.97
N CYS A 392 13.53 16.71 14.01
CA CYS A 392 12.22 16.09 13.84
C CYS A 392 11.88 15.15 15.00
N LEU A 393 12.86 14.39 15.49
CA LEU A 393 12.69 13.49 16.62
C LEU A 393 12.49 14.27 17.93
N GLU A 394 13.30 15.29 18.22
CA GLU A 394 13.12 16.20 19.34
C GLU A 394 11.69 16.74 19.37
N ALA A 395 11.24 17.32 18.25
CA ALA A 395 9.90 17.90 18.15
C ALA A 395 8.74 16.89 18.27
N LEU A 396 8.97 15.60 18.07
CA LEU A 396 7.98 14.54 18.33
C LEU A 396 8.04 14.07 19.79
N LEU A 397 9.24 13.97 20.34
CA LEU A 397 9.47 13.49 21.70
C LEU A 397 9.08 14.51 22.77
N ASP A 398 9.14 15.81 22.44
CA ASP A 398 8.80 16.95 23.33
C ASP A 398 7.33 17.37 23.20
N ASP A 399 6.57 16.81 22.24
CA ASP A 399 5.15 17.13 22.06
C ASP A 399 4.27 16.33 23.05
N GLU A 400 3.97 16.90 24.20
CA GLU A 400 3.17 16.29 25.26
C GLU A 400 1.76 15.87 24.79
N GLY A 401 1.20 16.57 23.80
CA GLY A 401 -0.12 16.26 23.23
C GLY A 401 -0.13 15.12 22.20
N LEU A 402 1.02 14.76 21.68
CA LEU A 402 1.16 13.77 20.60
C LEU A 402 0.61 12.38 20.97
N PRO A 403 0.89 11.80 22.15
CA PRO A 403 0.34 10.49 22.53
C PRO A 403 -1.17 10.46 22.60
N ALA A 404 -1.80 11.57 23.04
CA ALA A 404 -3.26 11.67 23.10
C ALA A 404 -3.88 11.70 21.69
N ARG A 405 -3.28 12.46 20.75
CA ARG A 405 -3.71 12.46 19.34
C ARG A 405 -3.54 11.09 18.69
N CYS A 406 -2.43 10.42 18.94
CA CYS A 406 -2.18 9.06 18.41
C CYS A 406 -3.23 8.07 18.92
N ARG A 407 -3.57 8.07 20.21
CA ARG A 407 -4.65 7.24 20.76
C ARG A 407 -6.03 7.58 20.16
N ALA A 408 -6.32 8.86 19.96
CA ALA A 408 -7.58 9.28 19.35
C ALA A 408 -7.72 8.76 17.90
N VAL A 409 -6.62 8.74 17.12
CA VAL A 409 -6.62 8.18 15.78
C VAL A 409 -6.71 6.66 15.82
N ALA A 410 -6.03 5.98 16.74
CA ALA A 410 -6.11 4.52 16.90
C ALA A 410 -7.56 4.07 17.17
N ALA A 411 -8.35 4.83 17.93
CA ALA A 411 -9.74 4.53 18.19
C ALA A 411 -10.66 4.57 16.94
N TYR A 412 -10.22 5.15 15.83
CA TYR A 412 -10.98 5.11 14.58
C TYR A 412 -11.02 3.70 13.97
N PHE A 413 -10.00 2.87 14.20
CA PHE A 413 -9.97 1.50 13.69
C PHE A 413 -11.09 0.62 14.24
N GLU A 414 -11.60 0.91 15.43
CA GLU A 414 -12.74 0.20 16.02
C GLU A 414 -14.07 0.47 15.29
N ARG A 415 -14.10 1.57 14.51
CA ARG A 415 -15.30 2.04 13.78
C ARG A 415 -15.18 1.82 12.27
N ASP A 416 -14.02 1.38 11.81
CA ASP A 416 -13.82 1.13 10.37
C ASP A 416 -14.72 -0.01 9.90
N THR A 417 -15.37 0.21 8.75
CA THR A 417 -16.08 -0.87 8.07
C THR A 417 -15.08 -1.93 7.64
N GLY A 418 -15.35 -3.15 8.04
CA GLY A 418 -14.53 -4.29 7.72
C GLY A 418 -14.51 -4.60 6.22
N ILE A 419 -13.58 -5.47 5.85
CA ILE A 419 -13.44 -5.97 4.48
C ILE A 419 -14.65 -6.80 4.03
N GLU A 420 -15.47 -7.25 4.97
CA GLU A 420 -16.70 -8.01 4.78
C GLU A 420 -17.69 -7.25 3.89
N THR A 421 -17.69 -5.92 3.96
CA THR A 421 -18.51 -5.06 3.09
C THR A 421 -18.21 -5.28 1.61
N ILE A 422 -16.94 -5.58 1.26
CA ILE A 422 -16.53 -5.83 -0.12
C ILE A 422 -17.01 -7.20 -0.61
N VAL A 423 -17.07 -8.18 0.28
CA VAL A 423 -17.44 -9.56 -0.06
C VAL A 423 -18.79 -9.63 -0.76
N GLY A 424 -19.77 -8.84 -0.29
CA GLY A 424 -21.09 -8.75 -0.92
C GLY A 424 -21.08 -8.20 -2.35
N TRP A 425 -20.14 -7.33 -2.68
CA TRP A 425 -20.05 -6.69 -3.99
C TRP A 425 -19.33 -7.55 -5.05
N THR A 426 -18.53 -8.50 -4.63
CA THR A 426 -17.91 -9.47 -5.54
C THR A 426 -18.87 -10.57 -5.96
N ALA A 427 -20.10 -10.54 -5.42
CA ALA A 427 -21.18 -11.42 -5.85
C ALA A 427 -21.61 -11.09 -7.30
N PRO A 428 -21.90 -12.09 -8.16
CA PRO A 428 -22.56 -11.83 -9.43
C PRO A 428 -23.91 -11.14 -9.16
N PRO A 429 -24.42 -10.28 -10.06
CA PRO A 429 -25.76 -9.76 -9.93
C PRO A 429 -26.75 -10.91 -9.88
N VAL A 430 -27.72 -10.82 -9.00
CA VAL A 430 -28.88 -11.71 -9.05
C VAL A 430 -29.55 -11.50 -10.40
N ALA A 431 -29.68 -12.56 -11.20
CA ALA A 431 -30.28 -12.52 -12.52
C ALA A 431 -31.76 -12.14 -12.43
#